data_ea1fe8d70fb9c1ab2c85eec5978b6349
#
_entry.id   ea1fe8d70fb9c1ab2c85eec5978b6349
#
_cell.length_a   1.000
_cell.length_b   1.000
_cell.length_c   1.000
_cell.angle_alpha   90.00
_cell.angle_beta   90.00
_cell.angle_gamma   90.00
#
_symmetry.space_group_name_H-M   'P 1'
#
loop_
_entity.id
_entity.type
_entity.pdbx_description
1 polymer ?
#
loop_
_entity_poly.entity_id
_entity_poly.type
_entity_poly.pdbx_seq_one_letter_code
_entity_poly.pdbx_strand_id
1 'polypeptide(L)'
;MKVRLISYSQATLDDKLSLENDAQDLIAYCARVSNPDNQSNSATSKKLIKYLIKHKHWSPLEMVSACLEIETTRDIARQILRHRSFSFQEFSQRYADPTKELEFVTREARLQDEKNRQDSIEVDDKFFQIKWEQAQKRVLWAVEREYKWAIKNGIAKEQARAILPEGLTMSRMYMNGTLRSWVHYIELRSANGTQKEHMEIAKECAVQIARIFPLIGELDND
;
A
#
# COMPACT_ATOMS: atom_id res chain seq x y z
N MET A 1 0.68 -5.53 -9.94
CA MET A 1 0.33 -4.72 -8.75
C MET A 1 0.39 -3.25 -9.13
N LYS A 2 -0.48 -2.40 -8.61
CA LYS A 2 -0.53 -0.96 -8.92
C LYS A 2 -0.83 -0.17 -7.66
N VAL A 3 -0.20 1.00 -7.52
CA VAL A 3 -0.50 1.96 -6.46
C VAL A 3 -0.72 3.33 -7.07
N ARG A 4 -1.72 4.06 -6.59
CA ARG A 4 -2.07 5.39 -7.11
C ARG A 4 -2.47 6.32 -5.97
N LEU A 5 -1.93 7.54 -5.95
CA LEU A 5 -2.38 8.60 -5.05
C LEU A 5 -3.79 9.06 -5.47
N ILE A 6 -4.74 9.02 -4.55
CA ILE A 6 -6.14 9.42 -4.76
C ILE A 6 -6.41 10.81 -4.22
N SER A 7 -5.97 11.07 -2.98
CA SER A 7 -6.17 12.35 -2.32
C SER A 7 -5.16 12.57 -1.20
N TYR A 8 -5.00 13.80 -0.81
CA TYR A 8 -4.21 14.18 0.36
C TYR A 8 -4.73 15.49 0.94
N SER A 9 -4.33 15.79 2.20
CA SER A 9 -4.67 17.05 2.87
C SER A 9 -3.99 18.23 2.18
N GLN A 10 -4.77 19.28 1.92
CA GLN A 10 -4.29 20.57 1.39
C GLN A 10 -4.60 21.68 2.38
N ALA A 11 -3.73 22.69 2.43
CA ALA A 11 -3.99 23.88 3.23
C ALA A 11 -5.17 24.67 2.65
N THR A 12 -6.06 25.14 3.52
CA THR A 12 -7.16 26.06 3.17
C THR A 12 -6.95 27.44 3.79
N LEU A 13 -5.69 27.86 3.89
CA LEU A 13 -5.30 29.11 4.51
C LEU A 13 -5.55 30.28 3.56
N ASP A 14 -5.95 31.44 4.12
CA ASP A 14 -6.22 32.66 3.34
C ASP A 14 -5.02 33.07 2.48
N ASP A 15 -5.27 33.80 1.38
CA ASP A 15 -4.33 34.23 0.33
C ASP A 15 -3.02 34.89 0.79
N LYS A 16 -2.87 35.18 2.08
CA LYS A 16 -1.66 35.75 2.69
C LYS A 16 -0.59 34.71 3.04
N LEU A 17 -0.90 33.44 3.01
CA LEU A 17 0.00 32.33 3.30
C LEU A 17 0.16 31.50 2.02
N SER A 18 1.12 31.88 1.18
CA SER A 18 1.56 31.05 0.06
C SER A 18 2.34 29.83 0.59
N LEU A 19 1.63 28.88 1.21
CA LEU A 19 2.16 27.53 1.28
C LEU A 19 2.02 26.99 -0.15
N GLU A 20 3.11 26.65 -0.77
CA GLU A 20 3.12 26.05 -2.13
C GLU A 20 2.51 24.67 -2.08
N ASN A 21 1.23 24.51 -1.79
CA ASN A 21 0.43 23.26 -1.80
C ASN A 21 1.20 21.97 -1.44
N ASP A 22 2.32 22.09 -0.74
CA ASP A 22 3.20 21.00 -0.34
C ASP A 22 2.77 20.52 1.06
N ALA A 23 2.52 19.25 1.18
CA ALA A 23 2.25 18.60 2.45
C ALA A 23 3.33 18.87 3.51
N GLN A 24 4.58 19.06 3.08
CA GLN A 24 5.71 19.40 3.96
C GLN A 24 5.55 20.77 4.59
N ASP A 25 5.14 21.76 3.81
CA ASP A 25 4.94 23.12 4.34
C ASP A 25 3.77 23.16 5.33
N LEU A 26 2.71 22.40 5.07
CA LEU A 26 1.59 22.27 5.99
C LEU A 26 2.01 21.62 7.31
N ILE A 27 2.82 20.56 7.28
CA ILE A 27 3.39 19.92 8.48
C ILE A 27 4.22 20.93 9.26
N ALA A 28 5.12 21.65 8.59
CA ALA A 28 6.00 22.63 9.23
C ALA A 28 5.21 23.79 9.83
N TYR A 29 4.18 24.26 9.14
CA TYR A 29 3.26 25.29 9.62
C TYR A 29 2.58 24.83 10.93
N CYS A 30 1.99 23.63 10.95
CA CYS A 30 1.37 23.07 12.14
C CYS A 30 2.37 22.87 13.29
N ALA A 31 3.58 22.42 12.97
CA ALA A 31 4.64 22.22 13.98
C ALA A 31 5.07 23.53 14.66
N ARG A 32 4.91 24.68 13.97
CA ARG A 32 5.29 26.00 14.48
C ARG A 32 4.16 26.73 15.18
N VAL A 33 3.10 26.05 15.60
CA VAL A 33 1.94 26.66 16.28
C VAL A 33 2.34 27.56 17.48
N SER A 34 3.42 27.22 18.17
CA SER A 34 3.96 28.01 19.32
C SER A 34 5.03 29.03 18.91
N ASN A 35 5.23 29.28 17.61
CA ASN A 35 6.16 30.28 17.09
C ASN A 35 5.50 31.06 15.93
N PRO A 36 4.53 31.94 16.24
CA PRO A 36 3.71 32.62 15.22
C PRO A 36 4.50 33.44 14.20
N ASP A 37 5.57 34.12 14.64
CA ASP A 37 6.39 34.97 13.78
C ASP A 37 7.16 34.19 12.69
N ASN A 38 7.35 32.89 12.90
CA ASN A 38 8.06 32.01 11.97
C ASN A 38 7.15 30.91 11.40
N GLN A 39 5.85 30.96 11.67
CA GLN A 39 4.92 29.88 11.33
C GLN A 39 4.82 29.64 9.82
N SER A 40 4.78 30.71 9.04
CA SER A 40 4.65 30.69 7.57
C SER A 40 5.98 30.54 6.81
N ASN A 41 7.10 30.31 7.50
CA ASN A 41 8.42 30.21 6.87
C ASN A 41 8.60 28.83 6.17
N SER A 42 8.28 28.75 4.88
CA SER A 42 8.47 27.52 4.07
C SER A 42 9.94 27.19 3.80
N ALA A 43 10.83 28.18 3.74
CA ALA A 43 12.24 27.99 3.40
C ALA A 43 12.99 27.02 4.34
N THR A 44 12.51 26.83 5.55
CA THR A 44 13.12 25.93 6.54
C THR A 44 12.25 24.70 6.88
N SER A 45 11.15 24.46 6.15
CA SER A 45 10.24 23.34 6.39
C SER A 45 10.94 21.98 6.34
N LYS A 46 11.70 21.73 5.30
CA LYS A 46 12.47 20.49 5.12
C LYS A 46 13.43 20.22 6.28
N LYS A 47 14.17 21.25 6.73
CA LYS A 47 15.09 21.14 7.87
C LYS A 47 14.36 20.83 9.18
N LEU A 48 13.21 21.48 9.39
CA LEU A 48 12.38 21.24 10.57
C LEU A 48 11.85 19.81 10.60
N ILE A 49 11.30 19.31 9.48
CA ILE A 49 10.73 17.97 9.40
C ILE A 49 11.81 16.90 9.66
N LYS A 50 13.01 17.06 9.07
CA LYS A 50 14.15 16.17 9.37
C LYS A 50 14.49 16.15 10.86
N TYR A 51 14.51 17.34 11.50
CA TYR A 51 14.72 17.43 12.94
C TYR A 51 13.62 16.69 13.73
N LEU A 52 12.35 16.89 13.39
CA LEU A 52 11.21 16.25 14.06
C LEU A 52 11.30 14.72 13.97
N ILE A 53 11.58 14.18 12.79
CA ILE A 53 11.72 12.74 12.56
C ILE A 53 12.91 12.19 13.37
N LYS A 54 14.08 12.82 13.27
CA LYS A 54 15.29 12.42 14.02
C LYS A 54 15.05 12.37 15.52
N HIS A 55 14.29 13.32 16.08
CA HIS A 55 13.97 13.38 17.49
C HIS A 55 12.67 12.66 17.86
N LYS A 56 12.07 11.91 16.93
CA LYS A 56 10.83 11.14 17.12
C LYS A 56 9.63 12.00 17.57
N HIS A 57 9.60 13.26 17.15
CA HIS A 57 8.46 14.16 17.34
C HIS A 57 7.44 13.96 16.21
N TRP A 58 6.66 12.92 16.31
CA TRP A 58 5.80 12.44 15.21
C TRP A 58 4.49 13.20 15.04
N SER A 59 3.99 13.86 16.09
CA SER A 59 2.64 14.47 16.09
C SER A 59 2.40 15.47 14.95
N PRO A 60 3.37 16.30 14.48
CA PRO A 60 3.11 17.18 13.35
C PRO A 60 2.82 16.44 12.04
N LEU A 61 3.40 15.24 11.83
CA LEU A 61 3.14 14.41 10.65
C LEU A 61 1.74 13.79 10.66
N GLU A 62 1.01 13.87 11.77
CA GLU A 62 -0.40 13.44 11.87
C GLU A 62 -1.36 14.51 11.33
N MET A 63 -0.90 15.74 11.09
CA MET A 63 -1.74 16.83 10.58
C MET A 63 -2.00 16.74 9.08
N VAL A 64 -1.31 15.86 8.38
CA VAL A 64 -1.50 15.60 6.94
C VAL A 64 -1.80 14.14 6.71
N SER A 65 -2.87 13.86 5.95
CA SER A 65 -3.28 12.52 5.54
C SER A 65 -3.17 12.33 4.03
N ALA A 66 -2.98 11.10 3.60
CA ALA A 66 -3.02 10.72 2.19
C ALA A 66 -3.80 9.41 2.03
N CYS A 67 -4.55 9.31 0.92
CA CYS A 67 -5.27 8.12 0.51
C CYS A 67 -4.64 7.54 -0.76
N LEU A 68 -4.23 6.28 -0.70
CA LEU A 68 -3.76 5.53 -1.86
C LEU A 68 -4.77 4.45 -2.26
N GLU A 69 -4.91 4.24 -3.56
CA GLU A 69 -5.52 3.03 -4.13
C GLU A 69 -4.43 2.00 -4.37
N ILE A 70 -4.66 0.78 -3.92
CA ILE A 70 -3.72 -0.34 -4.03
C ILE A 70 -4.44 -1.52 -4.70
N GLU A 71 -3.88 -1.99 -5.82
CA GLU A 71 -4.30 -3.23 -6.48
C GLU A 71 -3.27 -4.33 -6.20
N THR A 72 -3.69 -5.37 -5.50
CA THR A 72 -2.85 -6.50 -5.09
C THR A 72 -3.68 -7.76 -4.94
N THR A 73 -3.05 -8.89 -4.68
CA THR A 73 -3.76 -10.13 -4.37
C THR A 73 -4.37 -10.09 -2.96
N ARG A 74 -5.43 -10.86 -2.75
CA ARG A 74 -6.19 -10.82 -1.48
C ARG A 74 -5.37 -11.22 -0.27
N ASP A 75 -4.46 -12.17 -0.38
CA ASP A 75 -3.60 -12.57 0.73
C ASP A 75 -2.65 -11.44 1.16
N ILE A 76 -2.11 -10.66 0.21
CA ILE A 76 -1.32 -9.46 0.51
C ILE A 76 -2.23 -8.36 1.09
N ALA A 77 -3.42 -8.16 0.52
CA ALA A 77 -4.41 -7.24 1.08
C ALA A 77 -4.72 -7.57 2.56
N ARG A 78 -4.84 -8.86 2.92
CA ARG A 78 -5.02 -9.30 4.32
C ARG A 78 -3.86 -8.89 5.22
N GLN A 79 -2.63 -8.90 4.72
CA GLN A 79 -1.47 -8.44 5.50
C GLN A 79 -1.51 -6.91 5.68
N ILE A 80 -1.89 -6.15 4.63
CA ILE A 80 -2.02 -4.70 4.67
C ILE A 80 -3.10 -4.27 5.67
N LEU A 81 -4.27 -4.91 5.66
CA LEU A 81 -5.38 -4.62 6.56
C LEU A 81 -5.05 -4.77 8.07
N ARG A 82 -3.94 -5.40 8.42
CA ARG A 82 -3.49 -5.51 9.81
C ARG A 82 -2.87 -4.23 10.36
N HIS A 83 -2.57 -3.23 9.53
CA HIS A 83 -2.04 -1.94 9.94
C HIS A 83 -3.16 -1.03 10.48
N ARG A 84 -3.33 -1.06 11.82
CA ARG A 84 -4.47 -0.42 12.52
C ARG A 84 -4.44 1.11 12.51
N SER A 85 -3.31 1.73 12.13
CA SER A 85 -3.19 3.19 12.01
C SER A 85 -3.77 3.77 10.72
N PHE A 86 -4.44 2.93 9.92
CA PHE A 86 -5.08 3.30 8.66
C PHE A 86 -6.56 2.97 8.65
N SER A 87 -7.30 3.68 7.81
CA SER A 87 -8.67 3.34 7.41
C SER A 87 -8.67 2.72 6.02
N PHE A 88 -9.57 1.75 5.81
CA PHE A 88 -9.61 0.97 4.59
C PHE A 88 -10.99 0.88 3.98
N GLN A 89 -11.05 0.83 2.64
CA GLN A 89 -12.18 0.34 1.86
C GLN A 89 -11.65 -0.70 0.87
N GLU A 90 -12.14 -1.92 0.94
CA GLU A 90 -11.70 -3.01 0.07
C GLU A 90 -12.84 -3.48 -0.85
N PHE A 91 -12.50 -3.85 -2.08
CA PHE A 91 -13.41 -4.46 -3.06
C PHE A 91 -14.16 -5.64 -2.44
N SER A 92 -15.48 -5.57 -2.44
CA SER A 92 -16.33 -6.59 -1.84
C SER A 92 -16.78 -7.64 -2.85
N GLN A 93 -16.27 -8.85 -2.70
CA GLN A 93 -16.71 -10.02 -3.46
C GLN A 93 -18.14 -10.48 -3.12
N ARG A 94 -18.83 -9.83 -2.17
CA ARG A 94 -20.26 -10.06 -1.91
C ARG A 94 -21.14 -9.27 -2.88
N TYR A 95 -20.65 -8.11 -3.33
CA TYR A 95 -21.40 -7.20 -4.21
C TYR A 95 -20.99 -7.36 -5.68
N ALA A 96 -19.72 -7.46 -5.96
CA ALA A 96 -19.19 -7.52 -7.30
C ALA A 96 -18.56 -8.88 -7.63
N ASP A 97 -18.51 -9.20 -8.91
CA ASP A 97 -17.90 -10.41 -9.44
C ASP A 97 -16.41 -10.14 -9.73
N PRO A 98 -15.48 -10.71 -8.94
CA PRO A 98 -14.06 -10.45 -9.13
C PRO A 98 -13.53 -11.02 -10.44
N THR A 99 -14.19 -11.99 -11.07
CA THR A 99 -13.77 -12.56 -12.35
C THR A 99 -14.07 -11.65 -13.54
N LYS A 100 -14.88 -10.61 -13.34
CA LYS A 100 -15.24 -9.60 -14.37
C LYS A 100 -14.56 -8.26 -14.12
N GLU A 101 -14.45 -7.87 -12.84
CA GLU A 101 -14.01 -6.54 -12.43
C GLU A 101 -12.50 -6.49 -12.13
N LEU A 102 -11.93 -7.65 -11.82
CA LEU A 102 -10.53 -7.82 -11.48
C LEU A 102 -9.96 -9.01 -12.22
N GLU A 103 -8.64 -9.14 -12.26
CA GLU A 103 -7.97 -10.26 -12.91
C GLU A 103 -7.50 -11.30 -11.89
N PHE A 104 -7.28 -12.52 -12.37
CA PHE A 104 -6.44 -13.48 -11.67
C PHE A 104 -4.99 -13.29 -12.10
N VAL A 105 -4.07 -13.56 -11.19
CA VAL A 105 -2.63 -13.49 -11.45
C VAL A 105 -1.95 -14.79 -11.07
N THR A 106 -0.82 -15.07 -11.70
CA THR A 106 0.09 -16.14 -11.27
C THR A 106 1.31 -15.53 -10.58
N ARG A 107 1.97 -16.31 -9.74
CA ARG A 107 3.20 -15.92 -9.04
C ARG A 107 4.39 -16.72 -9.55
N GLU A 108 5.56 -16.10 -9.53
CA GLU A 108 6.81 -16.78 -9.77
C GLU A 108 7.05 -17.92 -8.75
N ALA A 109 7.79 -18.94 -9.15
CA ALA A 109 8.27 -19.95 -8.21
C ALA A 109 9.43 -19.37 -7.39
N ARG A 110 9.36 -19.55 -6.08
CA ARG A 110 10.44 -19.29 -5.13
C ARG A 110 10.57 -20.48 -4.20
N LEU A 111 11.79 -20.82 -3.81
CA LEU A 111 12.03 -21.88 -2.84
C LEU A 111 11.95 -21.34 -1.42
N GLN A 112 11.63 -22.22 -0.48
CA GLN A 112 11.67 -21.90 0.94
C GLN A 112 13.14 -21.67 1.36
N ASP A 113 13.40 -20.55 2.05
CA ASP A 113 14.70 -20.34 2.70
C ASP A 113 14.85 -21.30 3.89
N GLU A 114 15.99 -22.01 3.95
CA GLU A 114 16.24 -23.03 4.97
C GLU A 114 16.51 -22.41 6.36
N LYS A 115 17.00 -21.19 6.42
CA LYS A 115 17.35 -20.48 7.66
C LYS A 115 16.24 -19.59 8.17
N ASN A 116 15.55 -18.89 7.26
CA ASN A 116 14.47 -17.98 7.59
C ASN A 116 13.14 -18.51 7.03
N ARG A 117 12.30 -19.03 7.91
CA ARG A 117 10.98 -19.57 7.54
C ARG A 117 10.01 -18.56 6.91
N GLN A 118 10.29 -17.27 7.04
CA GLN A 118 9.46 -16.19 6.49
C GLN A 118 9.96 -15.70 5.12
N ASP A 119 11.12 -16.18 4.70
CA ASP A 119 11.78 -15.74 3.48
C ASP A 119 11.73 -16.79 2.36
N SER A 120 12.00 -16.36 1.15
CA SER A 120 11.98 -17.20 -0.04
C SER A 120 13.14 -16.86 -0.97
N ILE A 121 13.70 -17.88 -1.63
CA ILE A 121 14.84 -17.78 -2.53
C ILE A 121 14.34 -17.78 -3.97
N GLU A 122 14.80 -16.84 -4.77
CA GLU A 122 14.49 -16.79 -6.20
C GLU A 122 15.09 -18.00 -6.93
N VAL A 123 14.39 -18.47 -7.95
CA VAL A 123 14.78 -19.63 -8.76
C VAL A 123 14.95 -19.19 -10.20
N ASP A 124 16.16 -19.33 -10.72
CA ASP A 124 16.47 -19.04 -12.13
C ASP A 124 16.36 -20.28 -13.05
N ASP A 125 15.52 -21.25 -12.70
CA ASP A 125 15.19 -22.39 -13.53
C ASP A 125 13.88 -22.13 -14.30
N LYS A 126 14.02 -21.80 -15.58
CA LYS A 126 12.88 -21.52 -16.48
C LYS A 126 11.86 -22.67 -16.57
N PHE A 127 12.35 -23.91 -16.55
CA PHE A 127 11.48 -25.09 -16.62
C PHE A 127 10.65 -25.23 -15.34
N PHE A 128 11.27 -24.99 -14.20
CA PHE A 128 10.59 -24.98 -12.92
C PHE A 128 9.55 -23.83 -12.84
N GLN A 129 9.91 -22.63 -13.30
CA GLN A 129 8.99 -21.49 -13.39
C GLN A 129 7.77 -21.83 -14.26
N ILE A 130 7.99 -22.41 -15.46
CA ILE A 130 6.89 -22.81 -16.36
C ILE A 130 5.99 -23.85 -15.71
N LYS A 131 6.56 -24.88 -15.07
CA LYS A 131 5.76 -25.91 -14.38
C LYS A 131 4.90 -25.31 -13.27
N TRP A 132 5.45 -24.39 -12.48
CA TRP A 132 4.71 -23.71 -11.43
C TRP A 132 3.59 -22.83 -11.98
N GLU A 133 3.87 -22.04 -13.00
CA GLU A 133 2.85 -21.24 -13.69
C GLU A 133 1.71 -22.12 -14.23
N GLN A 134 2.04 -23.22 -14.89
CA GLN A 134 1.04 -24.17 -15.41
C GLN A 134 0.19 -24.80 -14.30
N ALA A 135 0.78 -25.09 -13.15
CA ALA A 135 0.04 -25.60 -11.99
C ALA A 135 -1.01 -24.57 -11.52
N GLN A 136 -0.62 -23.31 -11.39
CA GLN A 136 -1.53 -22.23 -11.02
C GLN A 136 -2.63 -22.02 -12.08
N LYS A 137 -2.29 -22.03 -13.37
CA LYS A 137 -3.26 -21.90 -14.47
C LYS A 137 -4.31 -23.04 -14.45
N ARG A 138 -3.92 -24.27 -14.12
CA ARG A 138 -4.90 -25.37 -13.97
C ARG A 138 -5.89 -25.12 -12.83
N VAL A 139 -5.40 -24.59 -11.69
CA VAL A 139 -6.27 -24.20 -10.56
C VAL A 139 -7.22 -23.09 -10.99
N LEU A 140 -6.70 -22.02 -11.61
CA LEU A 140 -7.50 -20.89 -12.05
C LEU A 140 -8.58 -21.30 -13.05
N TRP A 141 -8.25 -22.16 -14.02
CA TRP A 141 -9.23 -22.70 -14.97
C TRP A 141 -10.38 -23.44 -14.27
N ALA A 142 -10.06 -24.29 -13.30
CA ALA A 142 -11.08 -25.00 -12.53
C ALA A 142 -11.93 -24.02 -11.70
N VAL A 143 -11.31 -23.06 -11.03
CA VAL A 143 -12.00 -22.05 -10.23
C VAL A 143 -12.94 -21.20 -11.06
N GLU A 144 -12.50 -20.70 -12.22
CA GLU A 144 -13.34 -19.89 -13.11
C GLU A 144 -14.56 -20.69 -13.59
N ARG A 145 -14.37 -21.94 -13.97
CA ARG A 145 -15.45 -22.83 -14.41
C ARG A 145 -16.50 -22.99 -13.32
N GLU A 146 -16.08 -23.37 -12.11
CA GLU A 146 -16.98 -23.66 -11.00
C GLU A 146 -17.62 -22.37 -10.44
N TYR A 147 -16.89 -21.25 -10.42
CA TYR A 147 -17.46 -19.96 -10.02
C TYR A 147 -18.56 -19.51 -11.00
N LYS A 148 -18.27 -19.56 -12.31
CA LYS A 148 -19.27 -19.24 -13.37
C LYS A 148 -20.49 -20.15 -13.25
N TRP A 149 -20.29 -21.46 -13.00
CA TRP A 149 -21.37 -22.40 -12.79
C TRP A 149 -22.20 -22.02 -11.54
N ALA A 150 -21.56 -21.70 -10.42
CA ALA A 150 -22.22 -21.31 -9.17
C ALA A 150 -23.11 -20.06 -9.39
N ILE A 151 -22.58 -19.02 -9.99
CA ILE A 151 -23.34 -17.80 -10.27
C ILE A 151 -24.50 -18.08 -11.23
N LYS A 152 -24.29 -18.87 -12.29
CA LYS A 152 -25.35 -19.22 -13.25
C LYS A 152 -26.49 -19.98 -12.60
N ASN A 153 -26.20 -20.79 -11.56
CA ASN A 153 -27.21 -21.59 -10.84
C ASN A 153 -27.78 -20.86 -9.61
N GLY A 154 -27.55 -19.55 -9.45
CA GLY A 154 -28.15 -18.72 -8.42
C GLY A 154 -27.50 -18.84 -7.04
N ILE A 155 -26.31 -19.45 -6.94
CA ILE A 155 -25.56 -19.42 -5.68
C ILE A 155 -25.15 -17.99 -5.38
N ALA A 156 -25.46 -17.52 -4.19
CA ALA A 156 -25.13 -16.16 -3.75
C ALA A 156 -23.63 -15.91 -3.84
N LYS A 157 -23.22 -14.72 -4.31
CA LYS A 157 -21.79 -14.35 -4.44
C LYS A 157 -21.00 -14.54 -3.13
N GLU A 158 -21.63 -14.30 -1.99
CA GLU A 158 -21.01 -14.52 -0.67
C GLU A 158 -20.64 -15.98 -0.39
N GLN A 159 -21.31 -16.93 -1.02
CA GLN A 159 -20.99 -18.36 -0.96
C GLN A 159 -20.05 -18.76 -2.10
N ALA A 160 -20.37 -18.35 -3.33
CA ALA A 160 -19.56 -18.68 -4.51
C ALA A 160 -18.08 -18.27 -4.36
N ARG A 161 -17.81 -17.14 -3.71
CA ARG A 161 -16.43 -16.66 -3.45
C ARG A 161 -15.56 -17.60 -2.61
N ALA A 162 -16.17 -18.59 -1.92
CA ALA A 162 -15.43 -19.53 -1.09
C ALA A 162 -14.41 -20.37 -1.86
N ILE A 163 -14.62 -20.56 -3.17
CA ILE A 163 -13.69 -21.31 -4.03
C ILE A 163 -12.56 -20.47 -4.63
N LEU A 164 -12.58 -19.15 -4.43
CA LEU A 164 -11.58 -18.25 -5.02
C LEU A 164 -10.25 -18.32 -4.25
N PRO A 165 -9.11 -18.62 -4.92
CA PRO A 165 -7.81 -18.71 -4.25
C PRO A 165 -7.31 -17.32 -3.85
N GLU A 166 -7.08 -17.09 -2.57
CA GLU A 166 -6.67 -15.76 -2.07
C GLU A 166 -5.36 -15.26 -2.68
N GLY A 167 -4.38 -16.14 -2.88
CA GLY A 167 -3.07 -15.77 -3.43
C GLY A 167 -3.04 -15.48 -4.93
N LEU A 168 -4.10 -15.83 -5.68
CA LEU A 168 -4.19 -15.63 -7.13
C LEU A 168 -5.34 -14.70 -7.53
N THR A 169 -6.22 -14.33 -6.59
CA THR A 169 -7.36 -13.43 -6.83
C THR A 169 -6.96 -12.01 -6.49
N MET A 170 -7.06 -11.11 -7.46
CA MET A 170 -6.80 -9.69 -7.24
C MET A 170 -7.87 -9.06 -6.35
N SER A 171 -7.46 -8.03 -5.63
CA SER A 171 -8.30 -7.11 -4.87
C SER A 171 -7.88 -5.68 -5.14
N ARG A 172 -8.77 -4.75 -4.89
CA ARG A 172 -8.51 -3.31 -4.91
C ARG A 172 -8.92 -2.73 -3.57
N MET A 173 -8.07 -1.91 -2.99
CA MET A 173 -8.38 -1.24 -1.74
C MET A 173 -7.95 0.22 -1.76
N TYR A 174 -8.66 1.02 -1.00
CA TYR A 174 -8.24 2.35 -0.61
C TYR A 174 -7.68 2.27 0.81
N MET A 175 -6.50 2.84 1.00
CA MET A 175 -5.80 2.89 2.27
C MET A 175 -5.52 4.36 2.60
N ASN A 176 -6.14 4.86 3.67
CA ASN A 176 -6.01 6.25 4.09
C ASN A 176 -5.38 6.33 5.47
N GLY A 177 -4.38 7.19 5.61
CA GLY A 177 -3.71 7.41 6.88
C GLY A 177 -2.88 8.69 6.89
N THR A 178 -2.40 9.06 8.09
CA THR A 178 -1.52 10.20 8.27
C THR A 178 -0.13 9.95 7.67
N LEU A 179 0.63 10.99 7.36
CA LEU A 179 2.01 10.83 6.88
C LEU A 179 2.89 10.12 7.91
N ARG A 180 2.65 10.28 9.21
CA ARG A 180 3.28 9.45 10.24
C ARG A 180 3.05 7.97 9.98
N SER A 181 1.80 7.56 9.75
CA SER A 181 1.44 6.16 9.49
C SER A 181 2.11 5.65 8.23
N TRP A 182 2.16 6.47 7.17
CA TRP A 182 2.81 6.11 5.90
C TRP A 182 4.32 5.90 6.07
N VAL A 183 5.03 6.79 6.78
CA VAL A 183 6.46 6.62 7.09
C VAL A 183 6.69 5.27 7.77
N HIS A 184 5.99 4.99 8.87
CA HIS A 184 6.18 3.74 9.60
C HIS A 184 5.78 2.48 8.80
N TYR A 185 4.74 2.56 7.97
CA TYR A 185 4.35 1.45 7.10
C TYR A 185 5.44 1.14 6.08
N ILE A 186 5.95 2.18 5.40
CA ILE A 186 6.96 2.06 4.36
C ILE A 186 8.26 1.50 4.97
N GLU A 187 8.76 2.09 6.05
CA GLU A 187 9.95 1.58 6.77
C GLU A 187 9.80 0.09 7.13
N LEU A 188 8.69 -0.26 7.78
CA LEU A 188 8.45 -1.63 8.23
C LEU A 188 8.34 -2.64 7.09
N ARG A 189 7.69 -2.26 5.98
CA ARG A 189 7.36 -3.20 4.90
C ARG A 189 8.31 -3.17 3.72
N SER A 190 9.19 -2.18 3.64
CA SER A 190 10.33 -2.20 2.71
C SER A 190 11.53 -2.97 3.25
N ALA A 191 11.53 -3.33 4.54
CA ALA A 191 12.62 -4.04 5.19
C ALA A 191 12.64 -5.54 4.88
N ASN A 192 13.81 -6.15 5.07
CA ASN A 192 14.03 -7.60 4.93
C ASN A 192 13.07 -8.40 5.82
N GLY A 193 12.67 -9.59 5.36
CA GLY A 193 11.70 -10.46 6.05
C GLY A 193 10.24 -10.12 5.74
N THR A 194 9.97 -9.09 4.92
CA THR A 194 8.65 -8.86 4.34
C THR A 194 8.50 -9.70 3.06
N GLN A 195 7.34 -10.34 2.89
CA GLN A 195 7.04 -11.05 1.64
C GLN A 195 7.23 -10.15 0.42
N LYS A 196 7.90 -10.62 -0.63
CA LYS A 196 8.32 -9.83 -1.80
C LYS A 196 7.20 -8.97 -2.38
N GLU A 197 6.01 -9.55 -2.59
CA GLU A 197 4.87 -8.82 -3.16
C GLU A 197 4.39 -7.67 -2.25
N HIS A 198 4.45 -7.85 -0.92
CA HIS A 198 4.11 -6.79 0.02
C HIS A 198 5.20 -5.70 0.06
N MET A 199 6.46 -6.10 0.00
CA MET A 199 7.60 -5.17 -0.06
C MET A 199 7.56 -4.30 -1.33
N GLU A 200 7.24 -4.89 -2.49
CA GLU A 200 7.06 -4.15 -3.74
C GLU A 200 5.95 -3.10 -3.64
N ILE A 201 4.81 -3.46 -3.00
CA ILE A 201 3.73 -2.50 -2.75
C ILE A 201 4.18 -1.38 -1.81
N ALA A 202 4.90 -1.68 -0.74
CA ALA A 202 5.39 -0.65 0.18
C ALA A 202 6.34 0.32 -0.51
N LYS A 203 7.24 -0.17 -1.38
CA LYS A 203 8.12 0.64 -2.20
C LYS A 203 7.33 1.52 -3.19
N GLU A 204 6.31 0.96 -3.83
CA GLU A 204 5.46 1.75 -4.74
C GLU A 204 4.64 2.79 -3.97
N CYS A 205 4.16 2.48 -2.75
CA CYS A 205 3.55 3.48 -1.87
C CYS A 205 4.53 4.62 -1.56
N ALA A 206 5.82 4.32 -1.30
CA ALA A 206 6.83 5.35 -1.09
C ALA A 206 6.96 6.28 -2.30
N VAL A 207 6.97 5.73 -3.53
CA VAL A 207 7.00 6.52 -4.79
C VAL A 207 5.79 7.45 -4.88
N GLN A 208 4.58 6.96 -4.55
CA GLN A 208 3.37 7.79 -4.61
C GLN A 208 3.36 8.86 -3.51
N ILE A 209 3.76 8.53 -2.29
CA ILE A 209 3.84 9.48 -1.18
C ILE A 209 4.93 10.53 -1.44
N ALA A 210 6.05 10.17 -2.08
CA ALA A 210 7.12 11.11 -2.43
C ALA A 210 6.65 12.27 -3.33
N ARG A 211 5.54 12.11 -4.05
CA ARG A 211 4.93 13.18 -4.87
C ARG A 211 4.42 14.35 -4.06
N ILE A 212 4.03 14.11 -2.79
CA ILE A 212 3.49 15.11 -1.87
C ILE A 212 4.38 15.30 -0.63
N PHE A 213 5.26 14.36 -0.37
CA PHE A 213 6.21 14.35 0.75
C PHE A 213 7.57 13.81 0.29
N PRO A 214 8.34 14.60 -0.49
CA PRO A 214 9.62 14.18 -1.07
C PRO A 214 10.64 13.64 -0.06
N LEU A 215 10.58 14.10 1.19
CA LEU A 215 11.46 13.64 2.27
C LEU A 215 11.36 12.14 2.57
N ILE A 216 10.27 11.48 2.18
CA ILE A 216 10.11 10.04 2.46
C ILE A 216 11.22 9.19 1.80
N GLY A 217 11.69 9.59 0.61
CA GLY A 217 12.78 8.91 -0.07
C GLY A 217 14.18 9.19 0.52
N GLU A 218 14.29 10.11 1.48
CA GLU A 218 15.54 10.44 2.16
C GLU A 218 15.64 9.77 3.54
N LEU A 219 14.55 9.14 4.03
CA LEU A 219 14.49 8.53 5.36
C LEU A 219 15.10 7.11 5.40
N ASP A 220 15.21 6.45 4.24
CA ASP A 220 15.77 5.10 4.11
C ASP A 220 17.33 5.08 4.09
N ASN A 221 18.00 6.22 4.24
CA ASN A 221 19.45 6.36 4.08
C ASN A 221 20.23 6.63 5.40
N ASP A 222 19.61 6.55 6.55
CA ASP A 222 20.24 6.65 7.88
C ASP A 222 19.97 5.36 8.71
#